data_52d5afa2348f3fcbae71c190531ba700
#
_entry.id   52d5afa2348f3fcbae71c190531ba700
#
_cell.length_a   1.000
_cell.length_b   1.000
_cell.length_c   1.000
_cell.angle_alpha   90.00
_cell.angle_beta   90.00
_cell.angle_gamma   90.00
#
_symmetry.space_group_name_H-M   'P 1'
#
loop_
_entity.id
_entity.type
_entity.pdbx_description
1 polymer ?
#
loop_
_entity_poly.entity_id
_entity_poly.type
_entity_poly.pdbx_seq_one_letter_code
_entity_poly.pdbx_strand_id
1 'polypeptide(L)'
;TLEASSAASDVYKRQTLTMVTSVPHGFAVFDSAAVYFANAVTEMTDGQITIEKKAAGELVGAFEVFDAVSSGQADIYHSADYYFGGQHPGLYYFTSVPFGATTEEFMAWYYHGGGHDLHDQLGQIFNLKSFACGSTNMQPGGWFNKEINSADDFSGLKFRMPGIGGRALELTGASVQALPGGEIYQALASGAIDGAEWIGPYADEKLGFQEICKFYYTGGFHEPGSILTASLNREVYDSLTPAQQSIMFNAAAAATMHESTGATANNAAALERIIAQGVKPMEFPDDVWDLFGEASAKAMDAFMDDSLYAEIRASYNASVSQSTKWLDMADRTFVRQRSRVLGV
;
A
#
# COMPACT_ATOMS: atom_id res chain seq x y z
N THR A 1 -42.61 34.48 27.88
CA THR A 1 -42.42 33.79 26.58
C THR A 1 -40.95 33.69 26.32
N LEU A 2 -40.40 32.51 26.60
CA LEU A 2 -39.03 32.14 26.26
C LEU A 2 -38.98 31.98 24.75
N GLU A 3 -38.31 32.89 24.06
CA GLU A 3 -37.86 32.64 22.70
C GLU A 3 -36.85 31.49 22.78
N ALA A 4 -37.28 30.30 22.41
CA ALA A 4 -36.37 29.19 22.17
C ALA A 4 -35.46 29.61 21.04
N SER A 5 -34.17 29.76 21.35
CA SER A 5 -33.09 30.07 20.42
C SER A 5 -33.15 29.14 19.20
N SER A 6 -33.29 29.73 18.02
CA SER A 6 -33.22 29.03 16.74
C SER A 6 -31.83 28.45 16.42
N ALA A 7 -30.90 28.49 17.38
CA ALA A 7 -29.57 27.91 17.32
C ALA A 7 -29.55 26.40 17.58
N ALA A 8 -30.69 25.77 17.88
CA ALA A 8 -30.78 24.33 18.13
C ALA A 8 -31.22 23.51 16.90
N SER A 9 -31.33 24.12 15.71
CA SER A 9 -31.79 23.44 14.48
C SER A 9 -30.73 23.36 13.36
N ASP A 10 -29.48 23.67 13.64
CA ASP A 10 -28.37 23.12 12.85
C ASP A 10 -28.17 21.64 13.23
N VAL A 11 -29.29 20.94 13.30
CA VAL A 11 -29.38 19.51 13.53
C VAL A 11 -28.69 18.82 12.35
N TYR A 12 -27.43 18.48 12.54
CA TYR A 12 -26.72 17.36 11.96
C TYR A 12 -27.18 17.00 10.54
N LYS A 13 -26.74 17.78 9.56
CA LYS A 13 -26.95 17.46 8.16
C LYS A 13 -26.18 16.16 7.88
N ARG A 14 -26.91 15.05 7.76
CA ARG A 14 -26.30 13.78 7.34
C ARG A 14 -25.65 13.98 5.98
N GLN A 15 -24.40 13.55 5.85
CA GLN A 15 -23.61 13.63 4.64
C GLN A 15 -23.24 12.22 4.18
N THR A 16 -23.41 11.93 2.90
CA THR A 16 -22.91 10.72 2.28
C THR A 16 -21.75 11.10 1.39
N LEU A 17 -20.57 10.51 1.65
CA LEU A 17 -19.38 10.66 0.83
C LEU A 17 -19.22 9.45 -0.08
N THR A 18 -18.87 9.69 -1.33
CA THR A 18 -18.58 8.64 -2.30
C THR A 18 -17.11 8.29 -2.27
N MET A 19 -16.78 7.03 -1.95
CA MET A 19 -15.43 6.49 -2.01
C MET A 19 -15.26 5.60 -3.24
N VAL A 20 -14.20 5.82 -4.02
CA VAL A 20 -13.78 4.95 -5.12
C VAL A 20 -12.52 4.18 -4.73
N THR A 21 -12.40 2.91 -5.12
CA THR A 21 -11.25 2.06 -4.80
C THR A 21 -10.56 1.50 -6.03
N SER A 22 -9.25 1.20 -5.92
CA SER A 22 -8.46 0.62 -7.02
C SER A 22 -8.61 -0.89 -7.16
N VAL A 23 -9.48 -1.52 -6.36
CA VAL A 23 -9.66 -2.98 -6.36
C VAL A 23 -11.14 -3.35 -6.42
N PRO A 24 -11.47 -4.56 -6.89
CA PRO A 24 -12.81 -5.12 -6.77
C PRO A 24 -13.24 -5.32 -5.32
N HIS A 25 -14.54 -5.48 -5.11
CA HIS A 25 -15.10 -5.88 -3.81
C HIS A 25 -14.49 -7.20 -3.31
N GLY A 26 -14.21 -7.27 -2.00
CA GLY A 26 -13.77 -8.50 -1.33
C GLY A 26 -12.28 -8.83 -1.49
N PHE A 27 -11.48 -7.95 -2.08
CA PHE A 27 -10.03 -8.12 -2.10
C PHE A 27 -9.46 -8.00 -0.70
N ALA A 28 -8.89 -9.11 -0.21
CA ALA A 28 -8.34 -9.17 1.14
C ALA A 28 -7.23 -8.13 1.33
N VAL A 29 -7.16 -7.57 2.52
CA VAL A 29 -6.25 -6.51 2.95
C VAL A 29 -6.59 -5.16 2.30
N PHE A 30 -6.69 -5.11 0.98
CA PHE A 30 -6.88 -3.85 0.26
C PHE A 30 -8.33 -3.33 0.40
N ASP A 31 -9.33 -4.13 0.00
CA ASP A 31 -10.74 -3.72 0.10
C ASP A 31 -11.22 -3.70 1.56
N SER A 32 -10.70 -4.61 2.40
CA SER A 32 -11.08 -4.64 3.82
C SER A 32 -10.62 -3.40 4.59
N ALA A 33 -9.49 -2.80 4.24
CA ALA A 33 -9.05 -1.52 4.81
C ALA A 33 -10.05 -0.39 4.50
N ALA A 34 -10.50 -0.30 3.25
CA ALA A 34 -11.50 0.68 2.82
C ALA A 34 -12.83 0.50 3.56
N VAL A 35 -13.28 -0.76 3.69
CA VAL A 35 -14.52 -1.10 4.43
C VAL A 35 -14.39 -0.75 5.90
N TYR A 36 -13.26 -1.09 6.55
CA TYR A 36 -13.02 -0.75 7.94
C TYR A 36 -13.06 0.76 8.16
N PHE A 37 -12.35 1.51 7.32
CA PHE A 37 -12.32 2.98 7.39
C PHE A 37 -13.73 3.57 7.25
N ALA A 38 -14.50 3.14 6.24
CA ALA A 38 -15.85 3.64 6.01
C ALA A 38 -16.79 3.38 7.20
N ASN A 39 -16.72 2.16 7.78
CA ASN A 39 -17.52 1.79 8.94
C ASN A 39 -17.10 2.58 10.17
N ALA A 40 -15.79 2.70 10.45
CA ALA A 40 -15.28 3.43 11.59
C ALA A 40 -15.69 4.92 11.55
N VAL A 41 -15.60 5.57 10.39
CA VAL A 41 -16.08 6.96 10.22
C VAL A 41 -17.57 7.06 10.51
N THR A 42 -18.37 6.13 9.98
CA THR A 42 -19.83 6.13 10.20
C THR A 42 -20.17 5.95 11.68
N GLU A 43 -19.53 5.01 12.36
CA GLU A 43 -19.75 4.73 13.78
C GLU A 43 -19.30 5.90 14.66
N MET A 44 -18.08 6.41 14.45
CA MET A 44 -17.54 7.51 15.27
C MET A 44 -18.23 8.85 15.05
N THR A 45 -18.94 9.02 13.92
CA THR A 45 -19.76 10.22 13.65
C THR A 45 -21.23 10.04 14.05
N ASP A 46 -21.60 8.93 14.69
CA ASP A 46 -23.00 8.59 15.01
C ASP A 46 -23.91 8.67 13.76
N GLY A 47 -23.39 8.21 12.62
CA GLY A 47 -24.08 8.20 11.32
C GLY A 47 -24.28 9.58 10.68
N GLN A 48 -23.59 10.62 11.15
CA GLN A 48 -23.62 11.93 10.52
C GLN A 48 -22.89 11.92 9.19
N ILE A 49 -21.80 11.15 9.09
CA ILE A 49 -21.09 10.88 7.84
C ILE A 49 -21.21 9.40 7.54
N THR A 50 -21.71 9.08 6.35
CA THR A 50 -21.69 7.74 5.79
C THR A 50 -20.81 7.73 4.55
N ILE A 51 -20.11 6.62 4.28
CA ILE A 51 -19.25 6.48 3.12
C ILE A 51 -19.80 5.37 2.24
N GLU A 52 -20.23 5.74 1.03
CA GLU A 52 -20.66 4.80 0.00
C GLU A 52 -19.45 4.39 -0.85
N LYS A 53 -19.01 3.14 -0.71
CA LYS A 53 -17.86 2.61 -1.41
C LYS A 53 -18.24 2.07 -2.80
N LYS A 54 -17.49 2.48 -3.82
CA LYS A 54 -17.55 1.99 -5.20
C LYS A 54 -16.25 1.24 -5.51
N ALA A 55 -16.36 0.01 -5.95
CA ALA A 55 -15.22 -0.79 -6.37
C ALA A 55 -14.66 -0.32 -7.73
N ALA A 56 -13.46 -0.78 -8.07
CA ALA A 56 -12.85 -0.52 -9.37
C ALA A 56 -13.80 -0.91 -10.51
N GLY A 57 -14.03 0.02 -11.42
CA GLY A 57 -14.91 -0.14 -12.58
C GLY A 57 -16.38 0.19 -12.34
N GLU A 58 -16.83 0.46 -11.09
CA GLU A 58 -18.24 0.85 -10.85
C GLU A 58 -18.51 2.33 -11.16
N LEU A 59 -17.58 3.21 -10.88
CA LEU A 59 -17.66 4.63 -11.19
C LEU A 59 -16.52 5.06 -12.13
N VAL A 60 -15.30 4.66 -11.79
CA VAL A 60 -14.08 4.92 -12.55
C VAL A 60 -13.19 3.67 -12.55
N GLY A 61 -12.23 3.59 -13.49
CA GLY A 61 -11.25 2.52 -13.54
C GLY A 61 -10.30 2.52 -12.33
N ALA A 62 -9.63 1.39 -12.11
CA ALA A 62 -8.77 1.17 -10.94
C ALA A 62 -7.70 2.25 -10.74
N PHE A 63 -7.11 2.75 -11.82
CA PHE A 63 -6.04 3.77 -11.78
C PHE A 63 -6.53 5.19 -12.07
N GLU A 64 -7.84 5.39 -12.21
CA GLU A 64 -8.46 6.70 -12.43
C GLU A 64 -8.98 7.35 -11.13
N VAL A 65 -8.91 6.63 -10.00
CA VAL A 65 -9.47 7.07 -8.71
C VAL A 65 -8.82 8.35 -8.19
N PHE A 66 -7.53 8.55 -8.46
CA PHE A 66 -6.80 9.76 -8.08
C PHE A 66 -7.37 11.01 -8.78
N ASP A 67 -7.49 10.94 -10.09
CA ASP A 67 -8.00 12.06 -10.90
C ASP A 67 -9.48 12.32 -10.58
N ALA A 68 -10.27 11.28 -10.33
CA ALA A 68 -11.67 11.40 -9.95
C ALA A 68 -11.85 12.19 -8.65
N VAL A 69 -11.01 11.95 -7.65
CA VAL A 69 -11.10 12.66 -6.36
C VAL A 69 -10.45 14.04 -6.43
N SER A 70 -9.30 14.15 -7.09
CA SER A 70 -8.61 15.44 -7.32
C SER A 70 -9.52 16.45 -8.01
N SER A 71 -10.31 16.00 -9.00
CA SER A 71 -11.27 16.84 -9.76
C SER A 71 -12.63 17.03 -9.06
N GLY A 72 -12.92 16.33 -7.96
CA GLY A 72 -14.22 16.40 -7.26
C GLY A 72 -15.32 15.53 -7.89
N GLN A 73 -15.01 14.58 -8.78
CA GLN A 73 -15.96 13.60 -9.28
C GLN A 73 -16.37 12.58 -8.22
N ALA A 74 -15.47 12.27 -7.29
CA ALA A 74 -15.71 11.49 -6.08
C ALA A 74 -15.10 12.21 -4.87
N ASP A 75 -15.53 11.86 -3.66
CA ASP A 75 -15.11 12.54 -2.43
C ASP A 75 -13.84 11.95 -1.83
N ILE A 76 -13.66 10.64 -1.96
CA ILE A 76 -12.58 9.88 -1.34
C ILE A 76 -12.07 8.84 -2.35
N TYR A 77 -10.75 8.62 -2.41
CA TYR A 77 -10.25 7.35 -2.94
C TYR A 77 -9.57 6.53 -1.83
N HIS A 78 -9.58 5.20 -1.99
CA HIS A 78 -8.73 4.29 -1.24
C HIS A 78 -7.89 3.49 -2.23
N SER A 79 -6.57 3.65 -2.14
CA SER A 79 -5.63 3.09 -3.11
C SER A 79 -4.22 2.96 -2.51
N ALA A 80 -3.27 2.56 -3.35
CA ALA A 80 -1.84 2.67 -3.11
C ALA A 80 -1.29 3.86 -3.93
N ASP A 81 -0.73 4.86 -3.28
CA ASP A 81 -0.32 6.11 -3.93
C ASP A 81 0.75 5.92 -5.01
N TYR A 82 1.57 4.87 -4.92
CA TYR A 82 2.58 4.58 -5.93
C TYR A 82 1.99 4.30 -7.33
N TYR A 83 0.70 3.93 -7.44
CA TYR A 83 0.03 3.81 -8.74
C TYR A 83 -0.01 5.15 -9.49
N PHE A 84 0.06 6.24 -8.76
CA PHE A 84 0.00 7.61 -9.28
C PHE A 84 1.36 8.32 -9.33
N GLY A 85 2.45 7.56 -9.24
CA GLY A 85 3.81 8.08 -9.35
C GLY A 85 4.10 8.83 -10.66
N GLY A 86 3.28 8.63 -11.70
CA GLY A 86 3.28 9.42 -12.92
C GLY A 86 2.77 10.85 -12.75
N GLN A 87 1.92 11.12 -11.75
CA GLN A 87 1.46 12.46 -11.37
C GLN A 87 2.56 13.21 -10.61
N HIS A 88 3.20 12.53 -9.65
CA HIS A 88 4.35 13.05 -8.92
C HIS A 88 5.16 11.91 -8.29
N PRO A 89 6.48 11.86 -8.48
CA PRO A 89 7.30 10.75 -7.98
C PRO A 89 7.34 10.67 -6.44
N GLY A 90 7.07 11.75 -5.72
CA GLY A 90 6.94 11.76 -4.26
C GLY A 90 5.87 10.79 -3.73
N LEU A 91 4.85 10.47 -4.53
CA LEU A 91 3.79 9.53 -4.17
C LEU A 91 4.30 8.10 -3.91
N TYR A 92 5.43 7.71 -4.49
CA TYR A 92 6.05 6.41 -4.22
C TYR A 92 6.35 6.22 -2.73
N TYR A 93 6.84 7.26 -2.05
CA TYR A 93 7.24 7.18 -0.63
C TYR A 93 6.07 6.98 0.32
N PHE A 94 4.85 7.32 -0.08
CA PHE A 94 3.66 7.14 0.75
C PHE A 94 2.99 5.78 0.60
N THR A 95 3.50 4.94 -0.28
CA THR A 95 3.17 3.51 -0.32
C THR A 95 4.37 2.67 0.06
N SER A 96 5.35 2.54 -0.83
CA SER A 96 6.58 1.78 -0.59
C SER A 96 7.65 2.14 -1.61
N VAL A 97 8.89 2.04 -1.19
CA VAL A 97 10.06 2.12 -2.07
C VAL A 97 10.96 0.92 -1.85
N PRO A 98 11.70 0.46 -2.87
CA PRO A 98 12.63 -0.65 -2.73
C PRO A 98 13.65 -0.46 -1.60
N PHE A 99 13.89 -1.53 -0.82
CA PHE A 99 14.74 -1.51 0.37
C PHE A 99 14.36 -0.45 1.40
N GLY A 100 13.08 -0.01 1.38
CA GLY A 100 12.57 1.04 2.24
C GLY A 100 12.14 0.54 3.63
N ALA A 101 11.23 1.32 4.23
CA ALA A 101 10.72 1.08 5.57
C ALA A 101 9.81 -0.15 5.65
N THR A 102 9.94 -0.91 6.71
CA THR A 102 8.88 -1.80 7.18
C THR A 102 7.67 -0.96 7.62
N THR A 103 6.51 -1.59 7.82
CA THR A 103 5.31 -0.88 8.27
C THR A 103 5.57 -0.07 9.55
N GLU A 104 6.27 -0.63 10.53
CA GLU A 104 6.59 0.06 11.78
C GLU A 104 7.51 1.27 11.56
N GLU A 105 8.57 1.11 10.77
CA GLU A 105 9.49 2.19 10.42
C GLU A 105 8.78 3.31 9.65
N PHE A 106 7.87 2.93 8.72
CA PHE A 106 7.06 3.90 7.99
C PHE A 106 6.13 4.69 8.93
N MET A 107 5.42 4.01 9.85
CA MET A 107 4.50 4.67 10.77
C MET A 107 5.25 5.59 11.75
N ALA A 108 6.48 5.22 12.15
CA ALA A 108 7.35 6.09 12.93
C ALA A 108 7.71 7.37 12.17
N TRP A 109 8.10 7.26 10.89
CA TRP A 109 8.33 8.40 10.02
C TRP A 109 7.06 9.23 9.83
N TYR A 110 5.96 8.57 9.51
CA TYR A 110 4.70 9.22 9.14
C TYR A 110 4.16 10.08 10.28
N TYR A 111 4.11 9.54 11.51
CA TYR A 111 3.54 10.26 12.65
C TYR A 111 4.54 11.11 13.45
N HIS A 112 5.85 10.80 13.38
CA HIS A 112 6.85 11.43 14.24
C HIS A 112 8.05 11.99 13.49
N GLY A 113 8.24 11.64 12.23
CA GLY A 113 9.36 12.05 11.38
C GLY A 113 9.01 13.08 10.30
N GLY A 114 7.81 13.65 10.33
CA GLY A 114 7.35 14.66 9.37
C GLY A 114 6.68 14.10 8.10
N GLY A 115 6.53 12.78 7.98
CA GLY A 115 5.92 12.15 6.81
C GLY A 115 4.49 12.59 6.54
N HIS A 116 3.66 12.75 7.58
CA HIS A 116 2.28 13.23 7.44
C HIS A 116 2.22 14.65 6.87
N ASP A 117 3.09 15.55 7.31
CA ASP A 117 3.12 16.93 6.82
C ASP A 117 3.59 17.00 5.37
N LEU A 118 4.59 16.19 5.00
CA LEU A 118 5.05 16.07 3.61
C LEU A 118 3.99 15.44 2.70
N HIS A 119 3.20 14.47 3.20
CA HIS A 119 2.07 13.91 2.47
C HIS A 119 0.98 14.96 2.22
N ASP A 120 0.72 15.81 3.22
CA ASP A 120 -0.22 16.92 3.08
C ASP A 120 0.29 17.98 2.10
N GLN A 121 1.58 18.33 2.17
CA GLN A 121 2.21 19.27 1.23
C GLN A 121 2.10 18.77 -0.23
N LEU A 122 2.38 17.48 -0.45
CA LEU A 122 2.21 16.86 -1.76
C LEU A 122 0.74 16.83 -2.19
N GLY A 123 -0.16 16.45 -1.29
CA GLY A 123 -1.60 16.40 -1.54
C GLY A 123 -2.20 17.75 -1.93
N GLN A 124 -1.71 18.85 -1.39
CA GLN A 124 -2.16 20.21 -1.73
C GLN A 124 -1.99 20.53 -3.22
N ILE A 125 -0.96 20.00 -3.86
CA ILE A 125 -0.71 20.22 -5.30
C ILE A 125 -1.88 19.67 -6.14
N PHE A 126 -2.53 18.62 -5.63
CA PHE A 126 -3.57 17.86 -6.34
C PHE A 126 -4.97 18.03 -5.72
N ASN A 127 -5.17 19.05 -4.88
CA ASN A 127 -6.46 19.25 -4.18
C ASN A 127 -6.88 18.04 -3.32
N LEU A 128 -5.92 17.37 -2.68
CA LEU A 128 -6.11 16.17 -1.88
C LEU A 128 -5.70 16.37 -0.41
N LYS A 129 -6.37 15.66 0.50
CA LYS A 129 -5.96 15.44 1.88
C LYS A 129 -5.86 13.94 2.14
N SER A 130 -4.65 13.47 2.36
CA SER A 130 -4.32 12.06 2.38
C SER A 130 -3.96 11.55 3.78
N PHE A 131 -4.28 10.28 4.06
CA PHE A 131 -4.00 9.59 5.31
C PHE A 131 -3.53 8.16 5.04
N ALA A 132 -2.53 7.70 5.80
CA ALA A 132 -2.19 6.28 5.85
C ALA A 132 -3.40 5.48 6.36
N CYS A 133 -3.91 4.55 5.54
CA CYS A 133 -5.18 3.86 5.75
C CYS A 133 -5.13 2.39 5.30
N GLY A 134 -4.33 1.61 5.96
CA GLY A 134 -4.08 0.20 5.66
C GLY A 134 -2.61 -0.10 5.46
N SER A 135 -2.23 -1.35 5.67
CA SER A 135 -0.89 -1.85 5.37
C SER A 135 -0.93 -3.31 4.94
N THR A 136 -0.15 -3.65 3.93
CA THR A 136 0.05 -5.02 3.49
C THR A 136 1.12 -5.75 4.31
N ASN A 137 1.91 -5.02 5.09
CA ASN A 137 3.16 -5.44 5.71
C ASN A 137 4.22 -5.81 4.65
N MET A 138 5.24 -6.59 5.06
CA MET A 138 6.26 -7.13 4.17
C MET A 138 5.63 -8.03 3.12
N GLN A 139 5.86 -7.70 1.86
CA GLN A 139 5.40 -8.53 0.75
C GLN A 139 6.48 -9.53 0.34
N PRO A 140 6.10 -10.71 -0.14
CA PRO A 140 7.01 -11.65 -0.82
C PRO A 140 7.50 -11.09 -2.15
N GLY A 141 8.61 -11.65 -2.65
CA GLY A 141 9.22 -11.27 -3.92
C GLY A 141 8.37 -11.62 -5.15
N GLY A 142 7.33 -12.43 -4.97
CA GLY A 142 6.31 -12.72 -5.98
C GLY A 142 6.21 -14.18 -6.39
N TRP A 143 5.32 -14.40 -7.33
CA TRP A 143 4.95 -15.66 -7.95
C TRP A 143 5.61 -15.78 -9.32
N PHE A 144 6.22 -16.94 -9.59
CA PHE A 144 6.89 -17.21 -10.84
C PHE A 144 6.44 -18.55 -11.43
N ASN A 145 6.32 -18.61 -12.75
CA ASN A 145 6.05 -19.85 -13.49
C ASN A 145 7.31 -20.69 -13.71
N LYS A 146 8.50 -20.12 -13.47
CA LYS A 146 9.81 -20.77 -13.53
C LYS A 146 10.63 -20.46 -12.29
N GLU A 147 11.63 -21.29 -12.03
CA GLU A 147 12.61 -21.05 -10.97
C GLU A 147 13.58 -19.94 -11.39
N ILE A 148 13.96 -19.08 -10.45
CA ILE A 148 14.96 -18.02 -10.62
C ILE A 148 16.24 -18.50 -9.93
N ASN A 149 17.28 -18.74 -10.71
CA ASN A 149 18.54 -19.31 -10.24
C ASN A 149 19.68 -18.29 -10.22
N SER A 150 19.54 -17.18 -10.92
CA SER A 150 20.54 -16.12 -11.00
C SER A 150 19.93 -14.79 -11.48
N ALA A 151 20.71 -13.72 -11.39
CA ALA A 151 20.37 -12.40 -11.89
C ALA A 151 20.01 -12.40 -13.41
N ASP A 152 20.64 -13.27 -14.20
CA ASP A 152 20.40 -13.38 -15.65
C ASP A 152 18.96 -13.82 -15.99
N ASP A 153 18.27 -14.51 -15.07
CA ASP A 153 16.90 -14.98 -15.27
C ASP A 153 15.86 -13.86 -15.37
N PHE A 154 16.22 -12.64 -14.97
CA PHE A 154 15.37 -11.46 -15.11
C PHE A 154 15.39 -10.87 -16.52
N SER A 155 16.42 -11.13 -17.32
CA SER A 155 16.48 -10.64 -18.69
C SER A 155 15.34 -11.21 -19.53
N GLY A 156 14.47 -10.32 -20.04
CA GLY A 156 13.30 -10.69 -20.84
C GLY A 156 12.13 -11.29 -20.05
N LEU A 157 12.23 -11.42 -18.72
CA LEU A 157 11.14 -11.87 -17.87
C LEU A 157 9.96 -10.88 -17.97
N LYS A 158 8.76 -11.39 -18.27
CA LYS A 158 7.53 -10.59 -18.27
C LYS A 158 6.93 -10.64 -16.87
N PHE A 159 6.93 -9.50 -16.18
CA PHE A 159 6.54 -9.48 -14.79
C PHE A 159 5.55 -8.34 -14.48
N ARG A 160 4.58 -8.61 -13.61
CA ARG A 160 3.72 -7.57 -13.06
C ARG A 160 4.33 -7.03 -11.76
N MET A 161 4.68 -5.76 -11.77
CA MET A 161 5.12 -5.04 -10.57
C MET A 161 4.86 -3.54 -10.76
N PRO A 162 4.04 -2.90 -9.92
CA PRO A 162 3.79 -1.46 -10.00
C PRO A 162 4.87 -0.66 -9.26
N GLY A 163 4.70 0.65 -9.26
CA GLY A 163 5.50 1.57 -8.48
C GLY A 163 6.96 1.64 -8.92
N ILE A 164 7.78 2.14 -8.02
CA ILE A 164 9.22 2.30 -8.30
C ILE A 164 9.98 0.97 -8.27
N GLY A 165 9.42 -0.06 -7.59
CA GLY A 165 9.93 -1.44 -7.69
C GLY A 165 9.87 -1.98 -9.10
N GLY A 166 8.76 -1.73 -9.81
CA GLY A 166 8.62 -2.08 -11.23
C GLY A 166 9.64 -1.37 -12.11
N ARG A 167 9.87 -0.07 -11.88
CA ARG A 167 10.93 0.68 -12.59
C ARG A 167 12.33 0.14 -12.32
N ALA A 168 12.61 -0.28 -11.08
CA ALA A 168 13.88 -0.93 -10.77
C ALA A 168 14.00 -2.27 -11.51
N LEU A 169 12.93 -3.06 -11.55
CA LEU A 169 12.93 -4.34 -12.23
C LEU A 169 13.12 -4.20 -13.76
N GLU A 170 12.59 -3.14 -14.39
CA GLU A 170 12.86 -2.82 -15.80
C GLU A 170 14.34 -2.60 -16.08
N LEU A 171 15.08 -1.99 -15.14
CA LEU A 171 16.52 -1.77 -15.28
C LEU A 171 17.36 -3.05 -15.23
N THR A 172 16.78 -4.17 -14.83
CA THR A 172 17.40 -5.50 -14.89
C THR A 172 17.24 -6.19 -16.25
N GLY A 173 16.48 -5.59 -17.18
CA GLY A 173 16.15 -6.16 -18.49
C GLY A 173 14.81 -6.91 -18.52
N ALA A 174 14.04 -6.90 -17.44
CA ALA A 174 12.70 -7.45 -17.41
C ALA A 174 11.70 -6.55 -18.18
N SER A 175 10.64 -7.17 -18.71
CA SER A 175 9.49 -6.47 -19.29
C SER A 175 8.39 -6.34 -18.25
N VAL A 176 8.21 -5.13 -17.69
CA VAL A 176 7.33 -4.90 -16.53
C VAL A 176 6.03 -4.22 -16.96
N GLN A 177 4.94 -4.62 -16.31
CA GLN A 177 3.62 -4.04 -16.49
C GLN A 177 2.97 -3.76 -15.11
N ALA A 178 2.33 -2.61 -14.96
CA ALA A 178 1.54 -2.25 -13.78
C ALA A 178 0.05 -2.58 -14.03
N LEU A 179 -0.32 -3.87 -13.96
CA LEU A 179 -1.71 -4.30 -14.12
C LEU A 179 -2.48 -4.10 -12.80
N PRO A 180 -3.77 -3.67 -12.87
CA PRO A 180 -4.67 -3.70 -11.73
C PRO A 180 -4.82 -5.11 -11.15
N GLY A 181 -5.01 -5.22 -9.82
CA GLY A 181 -5.09 -6.50 -9.12
C GLY A 181 -6.09 -7.49 -9.73
N GLY A 182 -7.25 -7.00 -10.18
CA GLY A 182 -8.29 -7.83 -10.81
C GLY A 182 -7.92 -8.45 -12.15
N GLU A 183 -6.83 -8.01 -12.78
CA GLU A 183 -6.37 -8.49 -14.09
C GLU A 183 -5.22 -9.48 -14.01
N ILE A 184 -4.55 -9.59 -12.84
CA ILE A 184 -3.30 -10.37 -12.69
C ILE A 184 -3.53 -11.86 -12.97
N TYR A 185 -4.58 -12.46 -12.39
CA TYR A 185 -4.87 -13.89 -12.59
C TYR A 185 -4.99 -14.24 -14.08
N GLN A 186 -5.75 -13.46 -14.83
CA GLN A 186 -5.95 -13.71 -16.25
C GLN A 186 -4.66 -13.52 -17.06
N ALA A 187 -3.82 -12.54 -16.70
CA ALA A 187 -2.54 -12.32 -17.34
C ALA A 187 -1.56 -13.48 -17.11
N LEU A 188 -1.51 -14.03 -15.88
CA LEU A 188 -0.74 -15.24 -15.55
C LEU A 188 -1.30 -16.46 -16.28
N ALA A 189 -2.60 -16.69 -16.26
CA ALA A 189 -3.25 -17.85 -16.87
C ALA A 189 -3.08 -17.91 -18.38
N SER A 190 -3.07 -16.75 -19.05
CA SER A 190 -2.85 -16.66 -20.51
C SER A 190 -1.38 -16.70 -20.90
N GLY A 191 -0.43 -16.63 -19.95
CA GLY A 191 1.00 -16.49 -20.24
C GLY A 191 1.40 -15.11 -20.79
N ALA A 192 0.55 -14.09 -20.63
CA ALA A 192 0.91 -12.72 -20.99
C ALA A 192 2.03 -12.19 -20.09
N ILE A 193 2.09 -12.65 -18.83
CA ILE A 193 3.18 -12.44 -17.89
C ILE A 193 3.70 -13.77 -17.34
N ASP A 194 4.97 -13.81 -16.98
CA ASP A 194 5.68 -14.98 -16.43
C ASP A 194 5.62 -15.04 -14.90
N GLY A 195 5.27 -13.94 -14.27
CA GLY A 195 5.14 -13.83 -12.82
C GLY A 195 4.52 -12.51 -12.42
N ALA A 196 4.15 -12.43 -11.14
CA ALA A 196 3.57 -11.24 -10.53
C ALA A 196 3.82 -11.23 -9.02
N GLU A 197 3.90 -10.05 -8.44
CA GLU A 197 3.71 -9.84 -7.01
C GLU A 197 2.28 -9.34 -6.72
N TRP A 198 1.83 -9.46 -5.45
CA TRP A 198 0.58 -8.88 -5.03
C TRP A 198 0.67 -8.37 -3.57
N ILE A 199 0.36 -9.19 -2.57
CA ILE A 199 0.37 -8.75 -1.16
C ILE A 199 1.06 -9.77 -0.25
N GLY A 200 0.62 -11.03 -0.31
CA GLY A 200 1.09 -12.09 0.56
C GLY A 200 0.14 -13.28 0.58
N PRO A 201 0.52 -14.40 1.22
CA PRO A 201 -0.17 -15.68 1.08
C PRO A 201 -1.69 -15.61 1.26
N TYR A 202 -2.17 -14.83 2.24
CA TYR A 202 -3.59 -14.71 2.54
C TYR A 202 -4.40 -14.02 1.44
N ALA A 203 -3.87 -12.96 0.87
CA ALA A 203 -4.53 -12.25 -0.22
C ALA A 203 -4.35 -12.98 -1.55
N ASP A 204 -3.14 -13.47 -1.81
CA ASP A 204 -2.73 -14.10 -3.06
C ASP A 204 -3.46 -15.42 -3.30
N GLU A 205 -3.65 -16.24 -2.24
CA GLU A 205 -4.42 -17.50 -2.29
C GLU A 205 -5.85 -17.28 -2.80
N LYS A 206 -6.49 -16.17 -2.39
CA LYS A 206 -7.85 -15.82 -2.80
C LYS A 206 -7.95 -15.42 -4.27
N LEU A 207 -6.84 -14.97 -4.86
CA LEU A 207 -6.74 -14.65 -6.27
C LEU A 207 -6.36 -15.86 -7.13
N GLY A 208 -6.02 -17.00 -6.52
CA GLY A 208 -5.77 -18.25 -7.23
C GLY A 208 -4.38 -18.37 -7.86
N PHE A 209 -3.41 -17.54 -7.49
CA PHE A 209 -2.08 -17.54 -8.11
C PHE A 209 -1.35 -18.87 -7.95
N GLN A 210 -1.58 -19.60 -6.86
CA GLN A 210 -1.05 -20.94 -6.59
C GLN A 210 -1.54 -22.00 -7.59
N GLU A 211 -2.61 -21.76 -8.32
CA GLU A 211 -3.10 -22.66 -9.35
C GLU A 211 -2.20 -22.64 -10.58
N ILE A 212 -1.58 -21.47 -10.86
CA ILE A 212 -0.80 -21.21 -12.08
C ILE A 212 0.70 -21.26 -11.79
N CYS A 213 1.18 -20.48 -10.78
CA CYS A 213 2.57 -20.36 -10.42
C CYS A 213 2.92 -21.29 -9.24
N LYS A 214 4.08 -21.95 -9.30
CA LYS A 214 4.51 -22.89 -8.26
C LYS A 214 5.74 -22.44 -7.48
N PHE A 215 6.43 -21.40 -7.93
CA PHE A 215 7.57 -20.83 -7.24
C PHE A 215 7.15 -19.51 -6.60
N TYR A 216 7.29 -19.43 -5.28
CA TYR A 216 6.88 -18.28 -4.49
C TYR A 216 8.08 -17.76 -3.70
N TYR A 217 8.63 -16.64 -4.14
CA TYR A 217 9.87 -16.10 -3.57
C TYR A 217 9.59 -15.24 -2.36
N THR A 218 10.30 -15.50 -1.26
CA THR A 218 10.18 -14.74 -0.01
C THR A 218 11.06 -13.50 -0.03
N GLY A 219 10.68 -12.49 0.77
CA GLY A 219 11.47 -11.27 0.93
C GLY A 219 11.46 -10.39 -0.33
N GLY A 220 10.37 -9.68 -0.56
CA GLY A 220 10.29 -8.75 -1.68
C GLY A 220 11.10 -7.48 -1.43
N PHE A 221 12.10 -7.22 -2.27
CA PHE A 221 12.92 -6.00 -2.20
C PHE A 221 12.10 -4.72 -2.39
N HIS A 222 11.00 -4.82 -3.13
CA HIS A 222 10.18 -3.74 -3.65
C HIS A 222 9.22 -3.14 -2.61
N GLU A 223 8.68 -3.98 -1.72
CA GLU A 223 7.63 -3.58 -0.77
C GLU A 223 7.82 -4.16 0.64
N PRO A 224 8.79 -3.64 1.40
CA PRO A 224 9.04 -4.11 2.77
C PRO A 224 7.95 -3.71 3.77
N GLY A 225 7.09 -2.75 3.43
CA GLY A 225 5.99 -2.30 4.27
C GLY A 225 5.07 -1.35 3.51
N SER A 226 4.21 -1.88 2.63
CA SER A 226 3.35 -1.03 1.80
C SER A 226 2.17 -0.49 2.55
N ILE A 227 1.99 0.81 2.47
CA ILE A 227 0.89 1.55 3.07
C ILE A 227 -0.16 1.86 2.02
N LEU A 228 -1.41 1.64 2.37
CA LEU A 228 -2.56 2.08 1.60
C LEU A 228 -3.00 3.46 2.08
N THR A 229 -3.61 4.21 1.19
CA THR A 229 -3.99 5.61 1.44
C THR A 229 -5.49 5.79 1.26
N ALA A 230 -6.12 6.50 2.20
CA ALA A 230 -7.40 7.17 1.99
C ALA A 230 -7.14 8.65 1.74
N SER A 231 -7.52 9.15 0.56
CA SER A 231 -7.39 10.57 0.21
C SER A 231 -8.75 11.18 -0.07
N LEU A 232 -9.03 12.26 0.62
CA LEU A 232 -10.23 13.06 0.42
C LEU A 232 -9.95 14.20 -0.56
N ASN A 233 -10.94 14.57 -1.37
CA ASN A 233 -10.93 15.88 -2.00
C ASN A 233 -10.77 16.95 -0.92
N ARG A 234 -9.86 17.91 -1.12
CA ARG A 234 -9.52 18.91 -0.07
C ARG A 234 -10.68 19.80 0.31
N GLU A 235 -11.50 20.21 -0.66
CA GLU A 235 -12.67 21.03 -0.38
C GLU A 235 -13.68 20.28 0.48
N VAL A 236 -13.86 18.97 0.24
CA VAL A 236 -14.68 18.09 1.07
C VAL A 236 -14.11 18.02 2.49
N TYR A 237 -12.80 17.76 2.61
CA TYR A 237 -12.14 17.70 3.93
C TYR A 237 -12.23 19.02 4.69
N ASP A 238 -11.98 20.15 4.03
CA ASP A 238 -12.02 21.49 4.66
C ASP A 238 -13.44 21.89 5.07
N SER A 239 -14.47 21.30 4.47
CA SER A 239 -15.88 21.50 4.86
C SER A 239 -16.27 20.77 6.15
N LEU A 240 -15.46 19.79 6.59
CA LEU A 240 -15.70 19.04 7.82
C LEU A 240 -15.36 19.86 9.06
N THR A 241 -16.09 19.62 10.14
CA THR A 241 -15.74 20.19 11.45
C THR A 241 -14.39 19.65 11.94
N PRO A 242 -13.68 20.37 12.84
CA PRO A 242 -12.42 19.85 13.40
C PRO A 242 -12.56 18.47 14.07
N ALA A 243 -13.70 18.18 14.68
CA ALA A 243 -13.98 16.87 15.27
C ALA A 243 -14.11 15.79 14.19
N GLN A 244 -14.80 16.07 13.09
CA GLN A 244 -14.95 15.15 11.96
C GLN A 244 -13.60 14.93 11.23
N GLN A 245 -12.78 15.97 11.06
CA GLN A 245 -11.42 15.87 10.53
C GLN A 245 -10.54 14.95 11.41
N SER A 246 -10.64 15.11 12.74
CA SER A 246 -9.96 14.21 13.68
C SER A 246 -10.45 12.76 13.57
N ILE A 247 -11.74 12.55 13.35
CA ILE A 247 -12.31 11.21 13.12
C ILE A 247 -11.72 10.58 11.85
N MET A 248 -11.64 11.32 10.72
CA MET A 248 -11.03 10.80 9.48
C MET A 248 -9.60 10.30 9.72
N PHE A 249 -8.78 11.11 10.39
CA PHE A 249 -7.40 10.76 10.72
C PHE A 249 -7.31 9.50 11.61
N ASN A 250 -8.11 9.44 12.69
CA ASN A 250 -8.05 8.31 13.63
C ASN A 250 -8.67 7.04 13.05
N ALA A 251 -9.71 7.13 12.21
CA ALA A 251 -10.27 5.99 11.51
C ALA A 251 -9.26 5.36 10.53
N ALA A 252 -8.49 6.20 9.81
CA ALA A 252 -7.44 5.74 8.92
C ALA A 252 -6.31 5.05 9.68
N ALA A 253 -5.86 5.62 10.81
CA ALA A 253 -4.86 5.00 11.67
C ALA A 253 -5.33 3.65 12.24
N ALA A 254 -6.60 3.57 12.67
CA ALA A 254 -7.20 2.33 13.15
C ALA A 254 -7.30 1.27 12.03
N ALA A 255 -7.66 1.66 10.81
CA ALA A 255 -7.68 0.77 9.65
C ALA A 255 -6.27 0.20 9.35
N THR A 256 -5.22 1.03 9.46
CA THR A 256 -3.85 0.58 9.27
C THR A 256 -3.44 -0.48 10.29
N MET A 257 -3.72 -0.27 11.56
CA MET A 257 -3.42 -1.24 12.62
C MET A 257 -4.23 -2.54 12.44
N HIS A 258 -5.50 -2.42 12.11
CA HIS A 258 -6.39 -3.57 11.88
C HIS A 258 -5.88 -4.45 10.75
N GLU A 259 -5.56 -3.86 9.58
CA GLU A 259 -5.12 -4.62 8.42
C GLU A 259 -3.71 -5.19 8.58
N SER A 260 -2.77 -4.42 9.14
CA SER A 260 -1.42 -4.91 9.43
C SER A 260 -1.44 -6.15 10.34
N THR A 261 -2.21 -6.10 11.43
CA THR A 261 -2.33 -7.24 12.34
C THR A 261 -3.13 -8.39 11.73
N GLY A 262 -4.17 -8.10 10.95
CA GLY A 262 -4.96 -9.07 10.21
C GLY A 262 -4.15 -9.84 9.17
N ALA A 263 -3.31 -9.14 8.39
CA ALA A 263 -2.40 -9.77 7.43
C ALA A 263 -1.41 -10.71 8.15
N THR A 264 -0.78 -10.25 9.23
CA THR A 264 0.14 -11.07 10.03
C THR A 264 -0.55 -12.33 10.58
N ALA A 265 -1.77 -12.20 11.11
CA ALA A 265 -2.52 -13.31 11.69
C ALA A 265 -2.93 -14.38 10.66
N ASN A 266 -3.16 -13.99 9.42
CA ASN A 266 -3.70 -14.88 8.39
C ASN A 266 -2.66 -15.44 7.43
N ASN A 267 -1.53 -14.76 7.22
CA ASN A 267 -0.53 -15.15 6.23
C ASN A 267 0.12 -16.50 6.54
N ALA A 268 0.41 -16.82 7.80
CA ALA A 268 1.06 -18.09 8.16
C ALA A 268 0.19 -19.30 7.79
N ALA A 269 -1.09 -19.29 8.17
CA ALA A 269 -2.02 -20.38 7.82
C ALA A 269 -2.30 -20.47 6.31
N ALA A 270 -2.34 -19.32 5.61
CA ALA A 270 -2.48 -19.31 4.16
C ALA A 270 -1.22 -19.87 3.48
N LEU A 271 -0.03 -19.54 3.97
CA LEU A 271 1.23 -20.10 3.46
C LEU A 271 1.24 -21.64 3.56
N GLU A 272 0.82 -22.20 4.70
CA GLU A 272 0.69 -23.65 4.85
C GLU A 272 -0.26 -24.27 3.83
N ARG A 273 -1.40 -23.63 3.56
CA ARG A 273 -2.37 -24.12 2.58
C ARG A 273 -1.85 -24.09 1.15
N ILE A 274 -1.16 -23.03 0.74
CA ILE A 274 -0.59 -22.96 -0.63
C ILE A 274 0.59 -23.93 -0.80
N ILE A 275 1.39 -24.15 0.23
CA ILE A 275 2.43 -25.19 0.23
C ILE A 275 1.82 -26.58 0.07
N ALA A 276 0.72 -26.88 0.77
CA ALA A 276 -0.01 -28.14 0.62
C ALA A 276 -0.57 -28.35 -0.80
N GLN A 277 -0.76 -27.28 -1.58
CA GLN A 277 -1.14 -27.30 -2.99
C GLN A 277 0.06 -27.39 -3.95
N GLY A 278 1.26 -27.62 -3.41
CA GLY A 278 2.50 -27.83 -4.18
C GLY A 278 3.28 -26.57 -4.53
N VAL A 279 2.96 -25.44 -3.91
CA VAL A 279 3.78 -24.22 -4.02
C VAL A 279 5.09 -24.43 -3.27
N LYS A 280 6.18 -23.97 -3.85
CA LYS A 280 7.53 -24.03 -3.29
C LYS A 280 7.95 -22.62 -2.82
N PRO A 281 8.05 -22.38 -1.50
CA PRO A 281 8.72 -21.19 -1.01
C PRO A 281 10.19 -21.21 -1.41
N MET A 282 10.65 -20.09 -1.95
CA MET A 282 12.01 -19.94 -2.47
C MET A 282 12.65 -18.68 -1.89
N GLU A 283 13.97 -18.62 -1.89
CA GLU A 283 14.75 -17.42 -1.61
C GLU A 283 15.53 -17.03 -2.87
N PHE A 284 15.65 -15.72 -3.11
CA PHE A 284 16.49 -15.26 -4.21
C PHE A 284 17.98 -15.46 -3.87
N PRO A 285 18.81 -15.86 -4.83
CA PRO A 285 20.26 -15.87 -4.67
C PRO A 285 20.84 -14.48 -4.38
N ASP A 286 22.03 -14.43 -3.79
CA ASP A 286 22.69 -13.16 -3.40
C ASP A 286 22.94 -12.24 -4.60
N ASP A 287 23.30 -12.77 -5.77
CA ASP A 287 23.50 -12.00 -7.00
C ASP A 287 22.22 -11.31 -7.50
N VAL A 288 21.06 -11.90 -7.22
CA VAL A 288 19.74 -11.28 -7.49
C VAL A 288 19.50 -10.11 -6.53
N TRP A 289 19.81 -10.26 -5.24
CA TRP A 289 19.71 -9.18 -4.28
C TRP A 289 20.64 -8.01 -4.63
N ASP A 290 21.87 -8.29 -5.06
CA ASP A 290 22.83 -7.27 -5.51
C ASP A 290 22.29 -6.53 -6.75
N LEU A 291 21.75 -7.26 -7.73
CA LEU A 291 21.09 -6.68 -8.91
C LEU A 291 19.93 -5.77 -8.53
N PHE A 292 19.06 -6.21 -7.62
CA PHE A 292 17.93 -5.40 -7.14
C PHE A 292 18.40 -4.13 -6.43
N GLY A 293 19.47 -4.20 -5.63
CA GLY A 293 20.05 -3.07 -4.93
C GLY A 293 20.54 -1.99 -5.91
N GLU A 294 21.33 -2.39 -6.90
CA GLU A 294 21.84 -1.47 -7.91
C GLU A 294 20.73 -0.84 -8.77
N ALA A 295 19.78 -1.66 -9.22
CA ALA A 295 18.65 -1.20 -10.02
C ALA A 295 17.74 -0.23 -9.24
N SER A 296 17.48 -0.53 -7.97
CA SER A 296 16.67 0.29 -7.08
C SER A 296 17.30 1.67 -6.83
N ALA A 297 18.61 1.71 -6.58
CA ALA A 297 19.32 2.98 -6.41
C ALA A 297 19.17 3.87 -7.65
N LYS A 298 19.39 3.31 -8.86
CA LYS A 298 19.24 4.03 -10.13
C LYS A 298 17.79 4.51 -10.35
N ALA A 299 16.79 3.67 -10.06
CA ALA A 299 15.40 4.03 -10.23
C ALA A 299 14.97 5.19 -9.32
N MET A 300 15.42 5.19 -8.06
CA MET A 300 15.12 6.24 -7.09
C MET A 300 15.90 7.54 -7.37
N ASP A 301 17.13 7.47 -7.87
CA ASP A 301 17.94 8.64 -8.18
C ASP A 301 17.42 9.42 -9.40
N ALA A 302 16.62 8.79 -10.25
CA ALA A 302 16.10 9.38 -11.48
C ALA A 302 15.19 10.61 -11.26
N PHE A 303 14.73 10.85 -10.02
CA PHE A 303 13.80 11.94 -9.69
C PHE A 303 14.42 13.04 -8.80
N MET A 304 15.73 13.00 -8.55
CA MET A 304 16.39 13.92 -7.63
C MET A 304 16.39 15.40 -8.06
N ASP A 305 16.07 15.69 -9.32
CA ASP A 305 15.90 17.06 -9.81
C ASP A 305 14.58 17.70 -9.32
N ASP A 306 13.61 16.91 -8.85
CA ASP A 306 12.40 17.41 -8.21
C ASP A 306 12.66 17.70 -6.73
N SER A 307 12.48 18.98 -6.33
CA SER A 307 12.83 19.44 -4.99
C SER A 307 11.97 18.82 -3.89
N LEU A 308 10.67 18.61 -4.14
CA LEU A 308 9.76 18.00 -3.16
C LEU A 308 10.04 16.51 -3.03
N TYR A 309 10.31 15.81 -4.14
CA TYR A 309 10.76 14.43 -4.09
C TYR A 309 12.05 14.27 -3.27
N ALA A 310 13.04 15.14 -3.53
CA ALA A 310 14.30 15.12 -2.81
C ALA A 310 14.12 15.39 -1.30
N GLU A 311 13.23 16.30 -0.92
CA GLU A 311 12.88 16.59 0.47
C GLU A 311 12.20 15.39 1.15
N ILE A 312 11.19 14.81 0.50
CA ILE A 312 10.49 13.60 1.00
C ILE A 312 11.49 12.46 1.20
N ARG A 313 12.33 12.18 0.19
CA ARG A 313 13.36 11.14 0.25
C ARG A 313 14.34 11.36 1.39
N ALA A 314 14.82 12.58 1.58
CA ALA A 314 15.77 12.91 2.64
C ALA A 314 15.17 12.70 4.03
N SER A 315 13.94 13.18 4.25
CA SER A 315 13.19 12.99 5.49
C SER A 315 12.95 11.52 5.79
N TYR A 316 12.45 10.77 4.80
CA TYR A 316 12.20 9.34 4.91
C TYR A 316 13.47 8.55 5.27
N ASN A 317 14.56 8.74 4.51
CA ASN A 317 15.81 8.02 4.73
C ASN A 317 16.44 8.33 6.10
N ALA A 318 16.33 9.57 6.57
CA ALA A 318 16.82 9.94 7.90
C ALA A 318 16.05 9.20 9.01
N SER A 319 14.73 9.12 8.90
CA SER A 319 13.89 8.39 9.86
C SER A 319 14.16 6.89 9.84
N VAL A 320 14.17 6.27 8.66
CA VAL A 320 14.46 4.84 8.50
C VAL A 320 15.83 4.48 9.08
N SER A 321 16.86 5.29 8.78
CA SER A 321 18.20 5.07 9.34
C SER A 321 18.26 5.12 10.88
N GLN A 322 17.41 5.93 11.52
CA GLN A 322 17.31 5.98 12.98
C GLN A 322 16.55 4.79 13.54
N SER A 323 15.40 4.47 12.96
CA SER A 323 14.54 3.36 13.38
C SER A 323 15.27 2.02 13.25
N THR A 324 15.98 1.80 12.14
CA THR A 324 16.76 0.58 11.91
C THR A 324 17.77 0.32 13.02
N LYS A 325 18.47 1.35 13.52
CA LYS A 325 19.46 1.19 14.61
C LYS A 325 18.81 0.67 15.90
N TRP A 326 17.61 1.14 16.20
CA TRP A 326 16.87 0.67 17.38
C TRP A 326 16.35 -0.76 17.17
N LEU A 327 15.70 -1.02 16.04
CA LEU A 327 15.11 -2.33 15.75
C LEU A 327 16.15 -3.45 15.67
N ASP A 328 17.33 -3.17 15.13
CA ASP A 328 18.45 -4.14 15.12
C ASP A 328 18.90 -4.51 16.52
N MET A 329 18.97 -3.53 17.43
CA MET A 329 19.37 -3.75 18.80
C MET A 329 18.28 -4.47 19.61
N ALA A 330 17.01 -4.19 19.37
CA ALA A 330 15.87 -4.67 20.14
C ALA A 330 15.14 -5.83 19.42
N ASP A 331 14.16 -5.51 18.57
CA ASP A 331 13.19 -6.46 18.07
C ASP A 331 13.79 -7.55 17.19
N ARG A 332 14.63 -7.19 16.21
CA ARG A 332 15.26 -8.15 15.28
C ARG A 332 16.17 -9.11 16.05
N THR A 333 16.93 -8.60 17.03
CA THR A 333 17.77 -9.44 17.90
C THR A 333 16.93 -10.37 18.76
N PHE A 334 15.83 -9.89 19.37
CA PHE A 334 14.94 -10.73 20.17
C PHE A 334 14.27 -11.81 19.31
N VAL A 335 13.67 -11.44 18.16
CA VAL A 335 13.00 -12.40 17.28
C VAL A 335 13.94 -13.51 16.84
N ARG A 336 15.15 -13.16 16.39
CA ARG A 336 16.19 -14.15 16.02
C ARG A 336 16.54 -15.09 17.18
N GLN A 337 16.70 -14.58 18.39
CA GLN A 337 17.02 -15.41 19.55
C GLN A 337 15.84 -16.26 20.01
N ARG A 338 14.61 -15.74 19.94
CA ARG A 338 13.40 -16.50 20.21
C ARG A 338 13.28 -17.71 19.28
N SER A 339 13.43 -17.50 17.97
CA SER A 339 13.38 -18.59 16.99
C SER A 339 14.47 -19.63 17.26
N ARG A 340 15.70 -19.20 17.55
CA ARG A 340 16.81 -20.11 17.87
C ARG A 340 16.57 -20.93 19.14
N VAL A 341 15.99 -20.32 20.19
CA VAL A 341 15.82 -20.99 21.50
C VAL A 341 14.59 -21.89 21.53
N LEU A 342 13.50 -21.44 20.90
CA LEU A 342 12.22 -22.15 20.96
C LEU A 342 11.97 -23.06 19.74
N GLY A 343 12.77 -22.94 18.68
CA GLY A 343 12.59 -23.71 17.44
C GLY A 343 11.32 -23.31 16.63
N VAL A 344 10.95 -22.02 16.74
CA VAL A 344 9.76 -21.47 16.08
C VAL A 344 10.12 -20.37 15.11
#